data_bcd54446d5595ba16eea3bb338390fa7
#
_entry.id   bcd54446d5595ba16eea3bb338390fa7
#
_cell.length_a   1.000
_cell.length_b   1.000
_cell.length_c   1.000
_cell.angle_alpha   90.00
_cell.angle_beta   90.00
_cell.angle_gamma   90.00
#
_symmetry.space_group_name_H-M   'P 1'
#
loop_
_entity.id
_entity.type
_entity.pdbx_description
1 polymer ?
#
loop_
_entity_poly.entity_id
_entity_poly.type
_entity_poly.pdbx_seq_one_letter_code
_entity_poly.pdbx_strand_id
1 'polypeptide(L)'
;MLDKTGTLTDGRPQITSIHLEPGFSENEVLRFAASLDQVSKHPMAQALVLAAQGRDIDLVLPTDVSELAGDGVAGWVDRKSVVVGGHSFVERQVNAKLSEIPHTEAGAALVAVAIDGRIAGYIVMADPLRGEVVDTLQELRKDGVKRIVLATGDRAAVARRITKGLGLDAIYSELSPDQKVLTVLSERKNGAVMMVGDGVNDA
;
A
#
# COMPACT_ATOMS: atom_id res chain seq x y z
N MET A 1 2.96 6.95 -22.07
CA MET A 1 2.22 7.25 -20.85
C MET A 1 2.28 6.03 -19.94
N LEU A 2 2.50 6.19 -18.66
CA LEU A 2 2.70 5.11 -17.70
C LEU A 2 1.62 5.19 -16.62
N ASP A 3 1.08 4.05 -16.17
CA ASP A 3 0.36 3.98 -14.92
C ASP A 3 1.33 3.89 -13.73
N LYS A 4 0.84 4.07 -12.51
CA LYS A 4 1.63 3.93 -11.30
C LYS A 4 1.64 2.49 -10.79
N THR A 5 0.47 2.04 -10.35
CA THR A 5 0.31 0.77 -9.63
C THR A 5 0.54 -0.41 -10.56
N GLY A 6 1.38 -1.36 -10.15
CA GLY A 6 1.73 -2.52 -10.96
C GLY A 6 2.64 -2.24 -12.17
N THR A 7 2.94 -0.96 -12.47
CA THR A 7 3.80 -0.53 -13.58
C THR A 7 5.07 0.13 -13.07
N LEU A 8 5.00 1.35 -12.53
CA LEU A 8 6.14 1.97 -11.87
C LEU A 8 6.42 1.37 -10.50
N THR A 9 5.39 0.86 -9.83
CA THR A 9 5.47 0.14 -8.57
C THR A 9 5.22 -1.35 -8.79
N ASP A 10 5.53 -2.16 -7.77
CA ASP A 10 5.27 -3.61 -7.81
C ASP A 10 3.77 -3.94 -7.75
N GLY A 11 2.92 -2.98 -7.36
CA GLY A 11 1.50 -3.20 -7.12
C GLY A 11 1.23 -4.06 -5.88
N ARG A 12 2.26 -4.25 -5.05
CA ARG A 12 2.19 -5.04 -3.82
C ARG A 12 2.66 -4.20 -2.65
N PRO A 13 1.78 -3.89 -1.69
CA PRO A 13 2.17 -3.19 -0.48
C PRO A 13 3.28 -3.97 0.24
N GLN A 14 4.26 -3.25 0.78
CA GLN A 14 5.34 -3.81 1.59
C GLN A 14 5.44 -3.04 2.92
N ILE A 15 5.86 -3.72 3.98
CA ILE A 15 6.12 -3.07 5.27
C ILE A 15 7.36 -2.19 5.14
N THR A 16 7.21 -0.91 5.43
CA THR A 16 8.32 0.06 5.43
C THR A 16 8.85 0.34 6.82
N SER A 17 7.99 0.30 7.84
CA SER A 17 8.38 0.40 9.25
C SER A 17 7.30 -0.16 10.16
N ILE A 18 7.68 -0.53 11.39
CA ILE A 18 6.78 -0.93 12.47
C ILE A 18 7.08 -0.03 13.66
N HIS A 19 6.07 0.70 14.13
CA HIS A 19 6.14 1.53 15.32
C HIS A 19 5.48 0.79 16.47
N LEU A 20 6.22 0.54 17.54
CA LEU A 20 5.77 -0.30 18.65
C LEU A 20 5.34 0.52 19.84
N GLU A 21 4.28 0.07 20.51
CA GLU A 21 3.96 0.50 21.87
C GLU A 21 4.80 -0.27 22.91
N PRO A 22 5.04 0.30 24.08
CA PRO A 22 5.86 -0.33 25.12
C PRO A 22 5.34 -1.72 25.51
N GLY A 23 6.25 -2.69 25.52
CA GLY A 23 5.98 -4.08 25.92
C GLY A 23 5.70 -5.03 24.76
N PHE A 24 5.78 -4.58 23.51
CA PHE A 24 5.64 -5.41 22.31
C PHE A 24 6.92 -5.44 21.49
N SER A 25 7.09 -6.49 20.70
CA SER A 25 8.17 -6.64 19.73
C SER A 25 7.64 -6.65 18.29
N GLU A 26 8.51 -6.31 17.32
CA GLU A 26 8.10 -6.33 15.90
C GLU A 26 7.57 -7.69 15.45
N ASN A 27 8.28 -8.76 15.81
CA ASN A 27 7.89 -10.11 15.42
C ASN A 27 6.56 -10.53 16.08
N GLU A 28 6.30 -10.10 17.32
CA GLU A 28 5.03 -10.37 17.98
C GLU A 28 3.88 -9.64 17.29
N VAL A 29 4.01 -8.33 17.07
CA VAL A 29 2.98 -7.52 16.38
C VAL A 29 2.72 -8.06 14.98
N LEU A 30 3.77 -8.36 14.22
CA LEU A 30 3.63 -8.90 12.87
C LEU A 30 3.01 -10.31 12.90
N ARG A 31 3.39 -11.17 13.84
CA ARG A 31 2.83 -12.51 13.98
C ARG A 31 1.33 -12.47 14.23
N PHE A 32 0.87 -11.67 15.19
CA PHE A 32 -0.55 -11.59 15.51
C PHE A 32 -1.36 -10.95 14.39
N ALA A 33 -0.86 -9.87 13.78
CA ALA A 33 -1.49 -9.23 12.65
C ALA A 33 -1.60 -10.17 11.45
N ALA A 34 -0.51 -10.79 11.03
CA ALA A 34 -0.49 -11.70 9.91
C ALA A 34 -1.30 -12.98 10.16
N SER A 35 -1.30 -13.51 11.39
CA SER A 35 -2.13 -14.67 11.75
C SER A 35 -3.61 -14.36 11.60
N LEU A 36 -4.07 -13.20 12.06
CA LEU A 36 -5.46 -12.78 11.92
C LEU A 36 -5.82 -12.56 10.44
N ASP A 37 -4.94 -11.94 9.68
CA ASP A 37 -5.16 -11.53 8.30
C ASP A 37 -5.07 -12.67 7.28
N GLN A 38 -4.70 -13.91 7.68
CA GLN A 38 -4.67 -15.08 6.79
C GLN A 38 -6.03 -15.35 6.10
N VAL A 39 -7.12 -14.95 6.72
CA VAL A 39 -8.47 -15.18 6.20
C VAL A 39 -8.98 -14.05 5.32
N SER A 40 -8.30 -12.90 5.32
CA SER A 40 -8.67 -11.75 4.49
C SER A 40 -8.06 -11.83 3.08
N LYS A 41 -8.84 -11.42 2.08
CA LYS A 41 -8.38 -11.32 0.69
C LYS A 41 -7.83 -9.92 0.35
N HIS A 42 -7.80 -9.03 1.32
CA HIS A 42 -7.31 -7.66 1.09
C HIS A 42 -5.81 -7.66 0.77
N PRO A 43 -5.33 -6.89 -0.23
CA PRO A 43 -3.90 -6.86 -0.60
C PRO A 43 -2.95 -6.54 0.55
N MET A 44 -3.37 -5.66 1.48
CA MET A 44 -2.60 -5.33 2.68
C MET A 44 -2.45 -6.54 3.61
N ALA A 45 -3.52 -7.29 3.83
CA ALA A 45 -3.52 -8.50 4.64
C ALA A 45 -2.56 -9.56 4.07
N GLN A 46 -2.65 -9.79 2.76
CA GLN A 46 -1.74 -10.71 2.08
C GLN A 46 -0.27 -10.28 2.20
N ALA A 47 0.00 -8.98 2.14
CA ALA A 47 1.35 -8.45 2.30
C ALA A 47 1.89 -8.65 3.73
N LEU A 48 1.05 -8.54 4.77
CA LEU A 48 1.43 -8.86 6.15
C LEU A 48 1.77 -10.35 6.32
N VAL A 49 0.95 -11.23 5.73
CA VAL A 49 1.21 -12.68 5.74
C VAL A 49 2.53 -13.01 5.05
N LEU A 50 2.78 -12.47 3.86
CA LEU A 50 4.02 -12.68 3.13
C LEU A 50 5.24 -12.15 3.89
N ALA A 51 5.11 -10.98 4.54
CA ALA A 51 6.18 -10.40 5.35
C ALA A 51 6.52 -11.25 6.57
N ALA A 52 5.52 -11.84 7.22
CA ALA A 52 5.72 -12.76 8.35
C ALA A 52 6.40 -14.07 7.89
N GLN A 53 5.95 -14.63 6.78
CA GLN A 53 6.56 -15.82 6.17
C GLN A 53 8.03 -15.58 5.77
N GLY A 54 8.32 -14.42 5.19
CA GLY A 54 9.69 -14.02 4.82
C GLY A 54 10.62 -13.80 6.00
N ARG A 55 10.09 -13.70 7.23
CA ARG A 55 10.84 -13.65 8.49
C ARG A 55 10.83 -14.99 9.25
N ASP A 56 10.37 -16.07 8.62
CA ASP A 56 10.22 -17.40 9.25
C ASP A 56 9.35 -17.35 10.53
N ILE A 57 8.32 -16.51 10.56
CA ILE A 57 7.40 -16.39 11.67
C ILE A 57 6.27 -17.41 11.50
N ASP A 58 6.10 -18.30 12.48
CA ASP A 58 5.02 -19.28 12.50
C ASP A 58 3.67 -18.60 12.72
N LEU A 59 2.76 -18.75 11.76
CA LEU A 59 1.40 -18.21 11.81
C LEU A 59 0.43 -19.24 12.38
N VAL A 60 -0.53 -18.77 13.16
CA VAL A 60 -1.59 -19.58 13.76
C VAL A 60 -2.92 -19.21 13.11
N LEU A 61 -3.75 -20.21 12.83
CA LEU A 61 -5.09 -19.95 12.29
C LEU A 61 -5.95 -19.21 13.33
N PRO A 62 -6.59 -18.10 12.93
CA PRO A 62 -7.46 -17.35 13.82
C PRO A 62 -8.80 -18.06 14.03
N THR A 63 -9.49 -17.72 15.11
CA THR A 63 -10.86 -18.14 15.40
C THR A 63 -11.76 -16.93 15.64
N ASP A 64 -13.09 -17.12 15.51
CA ASP A 64 -14.10 -16.09 15.76
C ASP A 64 -13.82 -14.77 15.01
N VAL A 65 -13.45 -14.89 13.73
CA VAL A 65 -13.06 -13.74 12.91
C VAL A 65 -14.28 -12.98 12.43
N SER A 66 -14.22 -11.66 12.59
CA SER A 66 -15.17 -10.70 12.04
C SER A 66 -14.41 -9.67 11.19
N GLU A 67 -14.73 -9.59 9.92
CA GLU A 67 -14.15 -8.61 8.99
C GLU A 67 -15.20 -7.55 8.65
N LEU A 68 -14.83 -6.28 8.81
CA LEU A 68 -15.59 -5.14 8.33
C LEU A 68 -14.89 -4.54 7.11
N ALA A 69 -15.50 -4.74 5.95
CA ALA A 69 -14.91 -4.35 4.67
C ALA A 69 -14.52 -2.87 4.65
N GLY A 70 -13.25 -2.59 4.35
CA GLY A 70 -12.68 -1.24 4.31
C GLY A 70 -12.22 -0.68 5.67
N ASP A 71 -12.57 -1.31 6.79
CA ASP A 71 -12.20 -0.85 8.14
C ASP A 71 -11.11 -1.73 8.76
N GLY A 72 -11.34 -3.06 8.84
CA GLY A 72 -10.38 -3.98 9.45
C GLY A 72 -10.97 -5.32 9.85
N VAL A 73 -10.18 -6.10 10.57
CA VAL A 73 -10.47 -7.47 11.02
C VAL A 73 -10.28 -7.58 12.53
N ALA A 74 -11.16 -8.31 13.20
CA ALA A 74 -11.05 -8.65 14.61
C ALA A 74 -11.26 -10.16 14.79
N GLY A 75 -10.58 -10.77 15.77
CA GLY A 75 -10.70 -12.21 16.03
C GLY A 75 -9.76 -12.65 17.14
N TRP A 76 -9.60 -13.97 17.29
CA TRP A 76 -8.73 -14.57 18.28
C TRP A 76 -7.57 -15.32 17.64
N VAL A 77 -6.36 -15.07 18.14
CA VAL A 77 -5.13 -15.76 17.76
C VAL A 77 -4.42 -16.21 19.03
N ASP A 78 -4.12 -17.50 19.19
CA ASP A 78 -3.47 -18.03 20.39
C ASP A 78 -4.16 -17.61 21.70
N ARG A 79 -5.49 -17.61 21.75
CA ARG A 79 -6.33 -17.18 22.89
C ARG A 79 -6.18 -15.69 23.23
N LYS A 80 -5.54 -14.89 22.42
CA LYS A 80 -5.49 -13.43 22.55
C LYS A 80 -6.48 -12.79 21.59
N SER A 81 -7.19 -11.78 22.05
CA SER A 81 -8.03 -10.95 21.19
C SER A 81 -7.12 -10.07 20.34
N VAL A 82 -7.29 -10.11 19.02
CA VAL A 82 -6.48 -9.34 18.06
C VAL A 82 -7.38 -8.51 17.17
N VAL A 83 -7.00 -7.26 16.97
CA VAL A 83 -7.69 -6.33 16.06
C VAL A 83 -6.65 -5.69 15.14
N VAL A 84 -6.91 -5.73 13.84
CA VAL A 84 -6.04 -5.19 12.79
C VAL A 84 -6.86 -4.34 11.84
N GLY A 85 -6.41 -3.14 11.52
CA GLY A 85 -7.14 -2.31 10.56
C GLY A 85 -6.79 -0.83 10.64
N GLY A 86 -7.69 0.00 10.10
CA GLY A 86 -7.55 1.44 10.17
C GLY A 86 -7.57 1.97 11.62
N HIS A 87 -6.85 3.06 11.87
CA HIS A 87 -6.72 3.68 13.18
C HIS A 87 -8.07 3.80 13.93
N SER A 88 -9.06 4.45 13.31
CA SER A 88 -10.37 4.67 13.94
C SER A 88 -11.15 3.38 14.20
N PHE A 89 -10.93 2.34 13.40
CA PHE A 89 -11.53 1.03 13.62
C PHE A 89 -10.97 0.39 14.89
N VAL A 90 -9.64 0.35 15.00
CA VAL A 90 -8.97 -0.26 16.17
C VAL A 90 -9.32 0.51 17.45
N GLU A 91 -9.34 1.85 17.44
CA GLU A 91 -9.77 2.65 18.59
C GLU A 91 -11.18 2.28 19.09
N ARG A 92 -12.13 2.15 18.15
CA ARG A 92 -13.51 1.74 18.51
C ARG A 92 -13.58 0.34 19.12
N GLN A 93 -12.79 -0.59 18.59
CA GLN A 93 -12.80 -1.99 19.05
C GLN A 93 -12.20 -2.16 20.45
N VAL A 94 -11.15 -1.40 20.78
CA VAL A 94 -10.48 -1.51 22.07
C VAL A 94 -10.94 -0.47 23.10
N ASN A 95 -11.83 0.45 22.71
CA ASN A 95 -12.33 1.56 23.53
C ASN A 95 -11.18 2.37 24.18
N ALA A 96 -10.11 2.58 23.43
CA ALA A 96 -8.93 3.33 23.85
C ALA A 96 -8.54 4.34 22.76
N LYS A 97 -8.11 5.54 23.17
CA LYS A 97 -7.51 6.49 22.24
C LYS A 97 -6.06 6.10 21.99
N LEU A 98 -5.69 6.07 20.74
CA LEU A 98 -4.32 5.89 20.29
C LEU A 98 -3.49 7.15 20.63
N SER A 99 -2.33 6.98 21.24
CA SER A 99 -1.56 8.08 21.82
C SER A 99 -0.99 9.03 20.77
N GLU A 100 -0.26 8.53 19.80
CA GLU A 100 0.26 9.29 18.66
C GLU A 100 0.21 8.47 17.38
N ILE A 101 -0.35 9.05 16.33
CA ILE A 101 -0.30 8.44 15.01
C ILE A 101 1.08 8.73 14.41
N PRO A 102 1.86 7.71 14.03
CA PRO A 102 3.14 7.93 13.38
C PRO A 102 2.98 8.83 12.14
N HIS A 103 3.86 9.80 12.00
CA HIS A 103 3.95 10.56 10.76
C HIS A 103 4.34 9.61 9.64
N THR A 104 3.40 9.36 8.74
CA THR A 104 3.64 8.55 7.57
C THR A 104 3.87 9.42 6.34
N GLU A 105 4.65 8.90 5.44
CA GLU A 105 4.82 9.55 4.16
C GLU A 105 3.51 9.51 3.35
N ALA A 106 3.27 10.54 2.52
CA ALA A 106 2.08 10.60 1.66
C ALA A 106 2.03 9.36 0.74
N GLY A 107 0.91 8.63 0.77
CA GLY A 107 0.73 7.38 0.02
C GLY A 107 1.08 6.12 0.78
N ALA A 108 1.66 6.21 1.98
CA ALA A 108 1.76 5.07 2.87
C ALA A 108 0.41 4.83 3.57
N ALA A 109 0.06 3.56 3.73
CA ALA A 109 -1.06 3.13 4.55
C ALA A 109 -0.57 2.80 5.96
N LEU A 110 -1.39 3.14 6.94
CA LEU A 110 -1.12 2.86 8.34
C LEU A 110 -2.10 1.81 8.84
N VAL A 111 -1.58 0.67 9.25
CA VAL A 111 -2.33 -0.43 9.84
C VAL A 111 -2.08 -0.44 11.34
N ALA A 112 -3.11 -0.18 12.13
CA ALA A 112 -3.05 -0.27 13.58
C ALA A 112 -3.29 -1.72 14.02
N VAL A 113 -2.58 -2.15 15.06
CA VAL A 113 -2.69 -3.49 15.65
C VAL A 113 -2.95 -3.38 17.14
N ALA A 114 -3.96 -4.07 17.62
CA ALA A 114 -4.22 -4.21 19.06
C ALA A 114 -4.26 -5.69 19.46
N ILE A 115 -3.73 -5.99 20.64
CA ILE A 115 -3.66 -7.32 21.22
C ILE A 115 -4.16 -7.25 22.66
N ASP A 116 -5.12 -8.12 23.04
CA ASP A 116 -5.76 -8.17 24.36
C ASP A 116 -6.25 -6.79 24.83
N GLY A 117 -6.93 -6.06 23.94
CA GLY A 117 -7.49 -4.74 24.22
C GLY A 117 -6.48 -3.62 24.40
N ARG A 118 -5.19 -3.86 24.13
CA ARG A 118 -4.13 -2.87 24.19
C ARG A 118 -3.59 -2.62 22.78
N ILE A 119 -3.34 -1.36 22.46
CA ILE A 119 -2.62 -1.03 21.23
C ILE A 119 -1.22 -1.61 21.31
N ALA A 120 -0.84 -2.39 20.31
CA ALA A 120 0.47 -3.02 20.21
C ALA A 120 1.42 -2.21 19.32
N GLY A 121 0.87 -1.49 18.35
CA GLY A 121 1.67 -0.65 17.47
C GLY A 121 1.00 -0.38 16.13
N TYR A 122 1.79 0.19 15.22
CA TYR A 122 1.42 0.50 13.86
C TYR A 122 2.38 -0.11 12.86
N ILE A 123 1.84 -0.69 11.81
CA ILE A 123 2.57 -1.17 10.66
C ILE A 123 2.37 -0.17 9.52
N VAL A 124 3.45 0.43 9.05
CA VAL A 124 3.43 1.34 7.90
C VAL A 124 3.70 0.55 6.65
N MET A 125 2.82 0.68 5.68
CA MET A 125 2.91 -0.04 4.41
C MET A 125 2.87 0.92 3.23
N ALA A 126 3.70 0.66 2.24
CA ALA A 126 3.71 1.42 0.98
C ALA A 126 3.96 0.48 -0.19
N ASP A 127 3.56 0.92 -1.38
CA ASP A 127 3.86 0.24 -2.64
C ASP A 127 5.08 0.94 -3.26
N PRO A 128 6.30 0.36 -3.12
CA PRO A 128 7.53 1.01 -3.55
C PRO A 128 7.65 1.03 -5.08
N LEU A 129 8.43 1.98 -5.59
CA LEU A 129 8.87 1.95 -6.98
C LEU A 129 9.72 0.71 -7.23
N ARG A 130 9.59 0.11 -8.41
CA ARG A 130 10.52 -0.94 -8.87
C ARG A 130 11.94 -0.40 -8.91
N GLY A 131 12.91 -1.22 -8.53
CA GLY A 131 14.31 -0.80 -8.47
C GLY A 131 14.86 -0.33 -9.82
N GLU A 132 14.38 -0.92 -10.91
CA GLU A 132 14.82 -0.65 -12.27
C GLU A 132 14.13 0.54 -12.96
N VAL A 133 13.17 1.21 -12.33
CA VAL A 133 12.37 2.28 -12.95
C VAL A 133 13.24 3.40 -13.53
N VAL A 134 14.23 3.87 -12.77
CA VAL A 134 15.10 4.98 -13.19
C VAL A 134 15.85 4.62 -14.46
N ASP A 135 16.46 3.43 -14.49
CA ASP A 135 17.25 2.96 -15.63
C ASP A 135 16.36 2.75 -16.86
N THR A 136 15.19 2.11 -16.66
CA THR A 136 14.21 1.88 -17.73
C THR A 136 13.74 3.21 -18.37
N LEU A 137 13.44 4.22 -17.55
CA LEU A 137 13.03 5.53 -18.08
C LEU A 137 14.16 6.22 -18.87
N GLN A 138 15.41 6.06 -18.43
CA GLN A 138 16.57 6.56 -19.14
C GLN A 138 16.78 5.85 -20.50
N GLU A 139 16.61 4.53 -20.54
CA GLU A 139 16.68 3.74 -21.76
C GLU A 139 15.60 4.16 -22.76
N LEU A 140 14.35 4.31 -22.31
CA LEU A 140 13.27 4.83 -23.15
C LEU A 140 13.62 6.20 -23.78
N ARG A 141 14.30 7.07 -23.04
CA ARG A 141 14.78 8.35 -23.56
C ARG A 141 15.85 8.17 -24.65
N LYS A 142 16.80 7.25 -24.43
CA LYS A 142 17.84 6.94 -25.44
C LYS A 142 17.24 6.35 -26.72
N ASP A 143 16.17 5.55 -26.58
CA ASP A 143 15.44 4.95 -27.70
C ASP A 143 14.51 5.94 -28.44
N GLY A 144 14.55 7.22 -28.06
CA GLY A 144 13.86 8.30 -28.75
C GLY A 144 12.49 8.66 -28.23
N VAL A 145 12.07 8.13 -27.07
CA VAL A 145 10.85 8.56 -26.39
C VAL A 145 11.02 9.99 -25.88
N LYS A 146 10.36 10.94 -26.56
CA LYS A 146 10.53 12.39 -26.30
C LYS A 146 9.74 12.84 -25.06
N ARG A 147 8.64 12.17 -24.72
CA ARG A 147 7.74 12.58 -23.66
C ARG A 147 7.27 11.37 -22.86
N ILE A 148 7.54 11.39 -21.55
CA ILE A 148 7.13 10.36 -20.60
C ILE A 148 6.23 11.02 -19.55
N VAL A 149 5.00 10.55 -19.41
CA VAL A 149 4.02 11.12 -18.50
C VAL A 149 3.42 10.02 -17.61
N LEU A 150 3.10 10.38 -16.37
CA LEU A 150 2.36 9.53 -15.45
C LEU A 150 0.86 9.84 -15.53
N ALA A 151 0.02 8.80 -15.50
CA ALA A 151 -1.42 8.91 -15.30
C ALA A 151 -1.83 8.00 -14.13
N THR A 152 -2.37 8.57 -13.08
CA THR A 152 -2.72 7.80 -11.86
C THR A 152 -4.00 8.31 -11.22
N GLY A 153 -4.74 7.41 -10.54
CA GLY A 153 -5.86 7.76 -9.68
C GLY A 153 -5.46 8.36 -8.33
N ASP A 154 -4.18 8.31 -7.98
CA ASP A 154 -3.69 8.81 -6.69
C ASP A 154 -3.83 10.32 -6.55
N ARG A 155 -3.82 10.77 -5.29
CA ARG A 155 -3.76 12.22 -4.96
C ARG A 155 -2.48 12.85 -5.50
N ALA A 156 -2.57 14.11 -5.94
CA ALA A 156 -1.47 14.83 -6.53
C ALA A 156 -0.20 14.86 -5.66
N ALA A 157 -0.34 14.99 -4.34
CA ALA A 157 0.79 14.99 -3.41
C ALA A 157 1.55 13.65 -3.41
N VAL A 158 0.82 12.52 -3.47
CA VAL A 158 1.38 11.16 -3.54
C VAL A 158 2.13 10.95 -4.84
N ALA A 159 1.46 11.25 -5.98
CA ALA A 159 2.03 11.09 -7.30
C ALA A 159 3.34 11.89 -7.46
N ARG A 160 3.34 13.17 -7.10
CA ARG A 160 4.54 14.03 -7.18
C ARG A 160 5.69 13.54 -6.32
N ARG A 161 5.40 13.01 -5.14
CA ARG A 161 6.44 12.52 -4.23
C ARG A 161 7.08 11.24 -4.75
N ILE A 162 6.27 10.26 -5.13
CA ILE A 162 6.76 8.97 -5.63
C ILE A 162 7.60 9.16 -6.91
N THR A 163 7.21 10.08 -7.77
CA THR A 163 7.90 10.33 -9.05
C THR A 163 8.99 11.38 -8.98
N LYS A 164 9.31 11.89 -7.80
CA LYS A 164 10.39 12.88 -7.61
C LYS A 164 11.73 12.30 -8.10
N GLY A 165 12.36 12.98 -9.03
CA GLY A 165 13.65 12.57 -9.61
C GLY A 165 13.57 11.59 -10.78
N LEU A 166 12.37 11.11 -11.18
CA LEU A 166 12.22 10.20 -12.31
C LEU A 166 12.30 10.90 -13.70
N GLY A 167 12.36 12.22 -13.75
CA GLY A 167 12.48 12.96 -15.04
C GLY A 167 11.23 12.85 -15.92
N LEU A 168 10.04 12.76 -15.31
CA LEU A 168 8.78 12.75 -16.04
C LEU A 168 8.42 14.16 -16.54
N ASP A 169 7.83 14.26 -17.74
CA ASP A 169 7.45 15.53 -18.35
C ASP A 169 6.12 16.08 -17.84
N ALA A 170 5.22 15.20 -17.40
CA ALA A 170 3.96 15.58 -16.77
C ALA A 170 3.44 14.47 -15.82
N ILE A 171 2.61 14.88 -14.87
CA ILE A 171 1.92 14.00 -13.93
C ILE A 171 0.44 14.36 -13.96
N TYR A 172 -0.38 13.43 -14.36
CA TYR A 172 -1.83 13.48 -14.30
C TYR A 172 -2.30 12.62 -13.15
N SER A 173 -2.81 13.25 -12.11
CA SER A 173 -3.24 12.63 -10.86
C SER A 173 -4.75 12.73 -10.68
N GLU A 174 -5.30 11.97 -9.73
CA GLU A 174 -6.73 11.97 -9.37
C GLU A 174 -7.64 11.60 -10.55
N LEU A 175 -7.13 10.78 -11.48
CA LEU A 175 -7.86 10.37 -12.67
C LEU A 175 -8.75 9.16 -12.39
N SER A 176 -10.00 9.22 -12.82
CA SER A 176 -10.83 8.02 -13.01
C SER A 176 -10.34 7.22 -14.23
N PRO A 177 -10.73 5.93 -14.38
CA PRO A 177 -10.40 5.15 -15.56
C PRO A 177 -10.77 5.86 -16.87
N ASP A 178 -11.98 6.41 -16.97
CA ASP A 178 -12.42 7.18 -18.15
C ASP A 178 -11.55 8.39 -18.42
N GLN A 179 -11.11 9.10 -17.38
CA GLN A 179 -10.23 10.24 -17.49
C GLN A 179 -8.82 9.86 -17.93
N LYS A 180 -8.32 8.66 -17.57
CA LYS A 180 -7.07 8.13 -18.11
C LYS A 180 -7.16 7.98 -19.63
N VAL A 181 -8.25 7.41 -20.16
CA VAL A 181 -8.49 7.29 -21.62
C VAL A 181 -8.51 8.66 -22.31
N LEU A 182 -9.23 9.62 -21.73
CA LEU A 182 -9.25 11.00 -22.28
C LEU A 182 -7.88 11.65 -22.27
N THR A 183 -7.05 11.35 -21.26
CA THR A 183 -5.68 11.86 -21.18
C THR A 183 -4.81 11.27 -22.29
N VAL A 184 -4.95 9.96 -22.59
CA VAL A 184 -4.28 9.33 -23.73
C VAL A 184 -4.66 10.03 -25.03
N LEU A 185 -5.96 10.27 -25.26
CA LEU A 185 -6.46 10.96 -26.46
C LEU A 185 -5.93 12.39 -26.56
N SER A 186 -5.80 13.09 -25.44
CA SER A 186 -5.21 14.43 -25.40
C SER A 186 -3.72 14.42 -25.75
N GLU A 187 -2.95 13.48 -25.20
CA GLU A 187 -1.52 13.33 -25.47
C GLU A 187 -1.24 12.96 -26.94
N ARG A 188 -2.15 12.26 -27.62
CA ARG A 188 -2.03 11.93 -29.06
C ARG A 188 -1.91 13.16 -29.97
N LYS A 189 -2.32 14.34 -29.50
CA LYS A 189 -2.10 15.60 -30.23
C LYS A 189 -0.62 15.95 -30.35
N ASN A 190 0.20 15.42 -29.46
CA ASN A 190 1.66 15.66 -29.44
C ASN A 190 2.44 14.56 -30.20
N GLY A 191 1.77 13.52 -30.70
CA GLY A 191 2.40 12.41 -31.45
C GLY A 191 1.78 11.07 -31.14
N ALA A 192 2.43 9.99 -31.58
CA ALA A 192 2.02 8.63 -31.23
C ALA A 192 2.19 8.39 -29.73
N VAL A 193 1.17 7.80 -29.10
CA VAL A 193 1.16 7.51 -27.66
C VAL A 193 1.07 6.00 -27.44
N MET A 194 1.96 5.48 -26.59
CA MET A 194 1.85 4.17 -25.99
C MET A 194 1.46 4.33 -24.52
N MET A 195 0.41 3.64 -24.09
CA MET A 195 0.03 3.48 -22.69
C MET A 195 0.57 2.17 -22.18
N VAL A 196 1.24 2.21 -21.02
CA VAL A 196 1.72 1.03 -20.30
C VAL A 196 1.06 1.02 -18.94
N GLY A 197 0.40 -0.07 -18.61
CA GLY A 197 -0.30 -0.32 -17.36
C GLY A 197 -0.43 -1.82 -17.11
N ASP A 198 -0.97 -2.21 -15.96
CA ASP A 198 -1.22 -3.62 -15.59
C ASP A 198 -2.55 -4.17 -16.14
N GLY A 199 -3.35 -3.32 -16.78
CA GLY A 199 -4.62 -3.69 -17.39
C GLY A 199 -5.82 -3.76 -16.44
N VAL A 200 -5.63 -3.58 -15.15
CA VAL A 200 -6.72 -3.71 -14.16
C VAL A 200 -7.58 -2.47 -14.08
N ASN A 201 -6.99 -1.28 -14.24
CA ASN A 201 -7.66 0.03 -14.11
C ASN A 201 -7.40 0.94 -15.32
N ASP A 202 -6.99 0.38 -16.47
CA ASP A 202 -6.50 1.15 -17.62
C ASP A 202 -7.43 1.09 -18.84
N ALA A 203 -8.56 0.35 -18.74
CA ALA A 203 -9.53 0.19 -19.83
C ALA A 203 -10.85 0.89 -19.55
#